data_aa87cbc86488aa032fdc2f0e28fe9ece
#
_entry.id   aa87cbc86488aa032fdc2f0e28fe9ece
#
_cell.length_a   1.000
_cell.length_b   1.000
_cell.length_c   1.000
_cell.angle_alpha   90.00
_cell.angle_beta   90.00
_cell.angle_gamma   90.00
#
_symmetry.space_group_name_H-M   'P 1'
#
loop_
_entity.id
_entity.type
_entity.pdbx_description
1 polymer ?
#
loop_
_entity_poly.entity_id
_entity_poly.type
_entity_poly.pdbx_seq_one_letter_code
_entity_poly.pdbx_strand_id
1 'polypeptide(L)'
;PVILKEGSDAKEQLATLESLRETVPRSQRRRLDSDIRALKAGIVGEDRILFELRNSHLPLVVIHDLHLEFEGLTAQIDFLVLTRRRNFVLECKNLYGDISVNARGDFVRSFGGRRREGIYSPITQNQRHLGLMKRINLSTKGAIMSALLSPRFDDLYRGLVVLANPKTILHDRNAKKEVKQQLVRGDQLVAT
;
A
#
# COMPACT_ATOMS: atom_id res chain seq x y z
N PRO A 1 9.65 -2.90 17.97
CA PRO A 1 8.43 -3.27 17.24
C PRO A 1 8.06 -4.73 17.47
N VAL A 2 6.75 -5.04 17.38
CA VAL A 2 6.21 -6.40 17.42
C VAL A 2 5.58 -6.68 16.06
N ILE A 3 6.01 -7.73 15.37
CA ILE A 3 5.44 -8.16 14.10
C ILE A 3 4.49 -9.33 14.39
N LEU A 4 3.19 -9.11 14.28
CA LEU A 4 2.18 -10.14 14.58
C LEU A 4 1.95 -11.08 13.40
N LYS A 5 2.07 -10.57 12.15
CA LYS A 5 1.99 -11.37 10.93
C LYS A 5 3.10 -10.91 9.99
N GLU A 6 3.94 -11.81 9.53
CA GLU A 6 5.08 -11.54 8.63
C GLU A 6 4.89 -12.09 7.22
N GLY A 7 4.07 -13.10 7.04
CA GLY A 7 3.88 -13.75 5.75
C GLY A 7 2.85 -13.06 4.88
N SER A 8 3.07 -13.07 3.57
CA SER A 8 2.03 -12.82 2.57
C SER A 8 1.90 -14.01 1.64
N ASP A 9 0.70 -14.19 1.10
CA ASP A 9 0.42 -15.26 0.12
C ASP A 9 1.10 -15.00 -1.22
N ALA A 10 1.72 -13.83 -1.38
CA ALA A 10 2.39 -13.41 -2.61
C ALA A 10 3.54 -14.34 -3.03
N LYS A 11 4.26 -14.93 -2.06
CA LYS A 11 5.35 -15.89 -2.38
C LYS A 11 4.82 -17.21 -2.91
N GLU A 12 3.69 -17.70 -2.39
CA GLU A 12 3.01 -18.90 -2.89
C GLU A 12 2.37 -18.65 -4.26
N GLN A 13 1.74 -17.48 -4.43
CA GLN A 13 1.23 -17.03 -5.73
C GLN A 13 2.34 -16.96 -6.76
N LEU A 14 3.51 -16.42 -6.39
CA LEU A 14 4.66 -16.33 -7.28
C LEU A 14 5.12 -17.73 -7.72
N ALA A 15 5.28 -18.67 -6.80
CA ALA A 15 5.66 -20.04 -7.12
C ALA A 15 4.64 -20.70 -8.07
N THR A 16 3.35 -20.46 -7.85
CA THR A 16 2.27 -20.94 -8.72
C THR A 16 2.37 -20.36 -10.13
N LEU A 17 2.56 -19.03 -10.26
CA LEU A 17 2.70 -18.36 -11.56
C LEU A 17 3.96 -18.85 -12.30
N GLU A 18 5.07 -19.06 -11.60
CA GLU A 18 6.30 -19.58 -12.18
C GLU A 18 6.14 -21.01 -12.68
N SER A 19 5.44 -21.87 -11.96
CA SER A 19 5.15 -23.24 -12.41
C SER A 19 4.26 -23.28 -13.66
N LEU A 20 3.30 -22.37 -13.77
CA LEU A 20 2.42 -22.25 -14.93
C LEU A 20 3.15 -21.81 -16.21
N ARG A 21 4.31 -21.18 -16.09
CA ARG A 21 5.05 -20.63 -17.22
C ARG A 21 5.44 -21.67 -18.26
N GLU A 22 5.69 -22.89 -17.85
CA GLU A 22 6.06 -23.99 -18.77
C GLU A 22 4.86 -24.56 -19.50
N THR A 23 3.67 -24.47 -18.92
CA THR A 23 2.44 -25.11 -19.40
C THR A 23 1.58 -24.17 -20.25
N VAL A 24 1.66 -22.85 -20.05
CA VAL A 24 0.83 -21.88 -20.79
C VAL A 24 1.25 -21.74 -22.26
N PRO A 25 0.29 -21.53 -23.19
CA PRO A 25 0.56 -21.27 -24.59
C PRO A 25 1.47 -20.04 -24.81
N ARG A 26 2.28 -20.05 -25.88
CA ARG A 26 3.23 -18.95 -26.18
C ARG A 26 2.55 -17.59 -26.27
N SER A 27 1.31 -17.52 -26.71
CA SER A 27 0.52 -16.28 -26.79
C SER A 27 0.25 -15.62 -25.43
N GLN A 28 0.17 -16.40 -24.36
CA GLN A 28 -0.10 -15.91 -23.00
C GLN A 28 1.16 -15.70 -22.17
N ARG A 29 2.31 -16.23 -22.58
CA ARG A 29 3.58 -16.13 -21.82
C ARG A 29 4.00 -14.70 -21.55
N ARG A 30 3.83 -13.78 -22.51
CA ARG A 30 4.21 -12.38 -22.32
C ARG A 30 3.43 -11.73 -21.16
N ARG A 31 2.13 -12.04 -21.06
CA ARG A 31 1.28 -11.54 -19.97
C ARG A 31 1.71 -12.14 -18.64
N LEU A 32 1.87 -13.45 -18.59
CA LEU A 32 2.34 -14.17 -17.39
C LEU A 32 3.70 -13.65 -16.90
N ASP A 33 4.66 -13.47 -17.82
CA ASP A 33 5.97 -12.89 -17.48
C ASP A 33 5.87 -11.46 -16.92
N SER A 34 4.87 -10.69 -17.37
CA SER A 34 4.59 -9.35 -16.83
C SER A 34 4.03 -9.44 -15.41
N ASP A 35 3.09 -10.36 -15.18
CA ASP A 35 2.46 -10.56 -13.88
C ASP A 35 3.47 -11.08 -12.85
N ILE A 36 4.33 -12.03 -13.24
CA ILE A 36 5.45 -12.52 -12.41
C ILE A 36 6.39 -11.37 -12.03
N ARG A 37 6.78 -10.50 -12.98
CA ARG A 37 7.65 -9.35 -12.68
C ARG A 37 6.98 -8.36 -11.74
N ALA A 38 5.70 -8.09 -11.92
CA ALA A 38 4.94 -7.18 -11.06
C ALA A 38 4.86 -7.72 -9.63
N LEU A 39 4.54 -9.02 -9.48
CA LEU A 39 4.45 -9.67 -8.18
C LEU A 39 5.81 -9.71 -7.47
N LYS A 40 6.89 -10.06 -8.17
CA LYS A 40 8.27 -9.98 -7.62
C LYS A 40 8.62 -8.57 -7.16
N ALA A 41 8.26 -7.56 -7.93
CA ALA A 41 8.50 -6.17 -7.55
C ALA A 41 7.69 -5.80 -6.28
N GLY A 42 6.44 -6.25 -6.16
CA GLY A 42 5.62 -6.09 -4.97
C GLY A 42 6.30 -6.68 -3.73
N ILE A 43 6.65 -7.97 -3.79
CA ILE A 43 7.33 -8.68 -2.69
C ILE A 43 8.60 -7.93 -2.24
N VAL A 44 9.46 -7.52 -3.19
CA VAL A 44 10.69 -6.77 -2.85
C VAL A 44 10.37 -5.43 -2.19
N GLY A 45 9.28 -4.76 -2.59
CA GLY A 45 8.83 -3.51 -1.98
C GLY A 45 8.38 -3.71 -0.54
N GLU A 46 7.53 -4.70 -0.32
CA GLU A 46 7.01 -5.04 1.00
C GLU A 46 8.12 -5.51 1.94
N ASP A 47 9.03 -6.37 1.48
CA ASP A 47 10.19 -6.83 2.28
C ASP A 47 11.06 -5.63 2.75
N ARG A 48 11.24 -4.59 1.91
CA ARG A 48 11.96 -3.37 2.30
C ARG A 48 11.21 -2.58 3.37
N ILE A 49 9.92 -2.39 3.22
CA ILE A 49 9.13 -1.67 4.22
C ILE A 49 9.08 -2.44 5.54
N LEU A 50 8.94 -3.76 5.49
CA LEU A 50 9.01 -4.60 6.68
C LEU A 50 10.37 -4.48 7.39
N PHE A 51 11.46 -4.41 6.61
CA PHE A 51 12.80 -4.17 7.14
C PHE A 51 12.89 -2.82 7.89
N GLU A 52 12.40 -1.72 7.29
CA GLU A 52 12.38 -0.40 7.94
C GLU A 52 11.55 -0.40 9.22
N LEU A 53 10.35 -0.98 9.18
CA LEU A 53 9.49 -1.09 10.36
C LEU A 53 10.13 -1.92 11.48
N ARG A 54 10.77 -3.04 11.13
CA ARG A 54 11.44 -3.93 12.09
C ARG A 54 12.63 -3.25 12.79
N ASN A 55 13.38 -2.45 12.05
CA ASN A 55 14.57 -1.76 12.55
C ASN A 55 14.28 -0.35 13.09
N SER A 56 13.01 0.04 13.18
CA SER A 56 12.61 1.38 13.65
C SER A 56 12.93 1.65 15.11
N HIS A 57 13.09 0.61 15.94
CA HIS A 57 13.19 0.69 17.41
C HIS A 57 12.00 1.40 18.08
N LEU A 58 10.91 1.64 17.36
CA LEU A 58 9.70 2.28 17.91
C LEU A 58 8.78 1.26 18.57
N PRO A 59 8.01 1.68 19.60
CA PRO A 59 7.00 0.84 20.24
C PRO A 59 5.75 0.74 19.36
N LEU A 60 5.80 -0.12 18.35
CA LEU A 60 4.72 -0.33 17.39
C LEU A 60 4.41 -1.82 17.17
N VAL A 61 3.21 -2.09 16.71
CA VAL A 61 2.75 -3.42 16.29
C VAL A 61 2.46 -3.37 14.80
N VAL A 62 2.97 -4.35 14.04
CA VAL A 62 2.79 -4.46 12.60
C VAL A 62 2.01 -5.71 12.27
N ILE A 63 1.00 -5.56 11.42
CA ILE A 63 0.29 -6.65 10.76
C ILE A 63 0.54 -6.48 9.26
N HIS A 64 1.25 -7.42 8.66
CA HIS A 64 1.55 -7.45 7.24
C HIS A 64 0.50 -8.27 6.50
N ASP A 65 0.09 -7.81 5.31
CA ASP A 65 -0.84 -8.50 4.43
C ASP A 65 -2.17 -8.85 5.12
N LEU A 66 -2.86 -7.82 5.60
CA LEU A 66 -4.16 -7.97 6.27
C LEU A 66 -5.29 -8.04 5.25
N HIS A 67 -5.98 -9.16 5.20
CA HIS A 67 -7.17 -9.36 4.36
C HIS A 67 -8.43 -9.01 5.16
N LEU A 68 -9.26 -8.18 4.58
CA LEU A 68 -10.55 -7.79 5.11
C LEU A 68 -11.65 -8.18 4.15
N GLU A 69 -12.75 -8.72 4.69
CA GLU A 69 -13.97 -9.01 3.94
C GLU A 69 -15.18 -8.57 4.75
N PHE A 70 -16.09 -7.82 4.13
CA PHE A 70 -17.31 -7.36 4.77
C PHE A 70 -18.37 -7.00 3.73
N GLU A 71 -19.58 -7.57 3.85
CA GLU A 71 -20.73 -7.34 2.95
C GLU A 71 -20.36 -7.48 1.46
N GLY A 72 -19.58 -8.51 1.12
CA GLY A 72 -19.13 -8.78 -0.25
C GLY A 72 -18.04 -7.84 -0.78
N LEU A 73 -17.56 -6.93 0.05
CA LEU A 73 -16.40 -6.08 -0.25
C LEU A 73 -15.13 -6.69 0.35
N THR A 74 -14.05 -6.64 -0.40
CA THR A 74 -12.74 -7.12 0.05
C THR A 74 -11.68 -6.02 -0.03
N ALA A 75 -10.71 -6.07 0.87
CA ALA A 75 -9.51 -5.25 0.81
C ALA A 75 -8.31 -6.06 1.30
N GLN A 76 -7.17 -5.86 0.66
CA GLN A 76 -5.87 -6.33 1.10
C GLN A 76 -5.04 -5.11 1.50
N ILE A 77 -4.68 -5.03 2.76
CA ILE A 77 -3.89 -3.95 3.34
C ILE A 77 -2.45 -4.46 3.45
N ASP A 78 -1.51 -3.80 2.76
CA ASP A 78 -0.10 -4.25 2.77
C ASP A 78 0.45 -4.22 4.21
N PHE A 79 0.26 -3.11 4.94
CA PHE A 79 0.63 -3.04 6.35
C PHE A 79 -0.38 -2.24 7.16
N LEU A 80 -0.79 -2.80 8.30
CA LEU A 80 -1.44 -2.07 9.38
C LEU A 80 -0.43 -1.89 10.52
N VAL A 81 -0.08 -0.63 10.82
CA VAL A 81 0.87 -0.27 11.87
C VAL A 81 0.11 0.40 13.01
N LEU A 82 0.14 -0.22 14.17
CA LEU A 82 -0.51 0.28 15.37
C LEU A 82 0.53 0.93 16.28
N THR A 83 0.24 2.16 16.71
CA THR A 83 1.06 2.88 17.68
C THR A 83 0.21 3.37 18.85
N ARG A 84 0.83 3.90 19.88
CA ARG A 84 0.11 4.43 21.04
C ARG A 84 -0.76 5.66 20.75
N ARG A 85 -0.47 6.38 19.67
CA ARG A 85 -1.15 7.64 19.34
C ARG A 85 -2.04 7.53 18.12
N ARG A 86 -1.54 6.92 17.05
CA ARG A 86 -2.23 6.79 15.75
C ARG A 86 -1.91 5.46 15.12
N ASN A 87 -2.82 4.99 14.30
CA ASN A 87 -2.66 3.80 13.49
C ASN A 87 -2.49 4.20 12.03
N PHE A 88 -1.66 3.46 11.31
CA PHE A 88 -1.36 3.74 9.92
C PHE A 88 -1.73 2.55 9.05
N VAL A 89 -2.47 2.83 7.99
CA VAL A 89 -2.73 1.89 6.90
C VAL A 89 -1.77 2.26 5.78
N LEU A 90 -0.78 1.40 5.52
CA LEU A 90 0.25 1.65 4.53
C LEU A 90 -0.10 0.90 3.25
N GLU A 91 -0.02 1.62 2.13
CA GLU A 91 -0.06 1.08 0.77
C GLU A 91 1.36 1.13 0.20
N CYS A 92 1.97 0.00 -0.06
CA CYS A 92 3.33 -0.11 -0.56
C CYS A 92 3.37 -0.03 -2.09
N LYS A 93 4.19 0.83 -2.65
CA LYS A 93 4.41 0.95 -4.10
C LYS A 93 5.90 0.88 -4.42
N ASN A 94 6.32 -0.26 -4.97
CA ASN A 94 7.68 -0.45 -5.49
C ASN A 94 7.73 -0.17 -7.00
N LEU A 95 7.53 1.10 -7.37
CA LEU A 95 7.48 1.54 -8.75
C LEU A 95 8.89 1.85 -9.27
N TYR A 96 9.17 1.45 -10.51
CA TYR A 96 10.36 1.88 -11.22
C TYR A 96 10.06 3.15 -12.02
N GLY A 97 11.02 4.08 -12.07
CA GLY A 97 10.88 5.39 -12.72
C GLY A 97 10.43 6.48 -11.74
N ASP A 98 10.33 7.70 -12.24
CA ASP A 98 9.94 8.87 -11.45
C ASP A 98 8.43 8.99 -11.35
N ILE A 99 7.94 9.41 -10.21
CA ILE A 99 6.51 9.63 -9.94
C ILE A 99 6.26 11.13 -9.83
N SER A 100 5.36 11.63 -10.65
CA SER A 100 4.86 13.01 -10.57
C SER A 100 3.41 13.02 -10.11
N VAL A 101 3.08 13.95 -9.22
CA VAL A 101 1.70 14.18 -8.79
C VAL A 101 1.32 15.63 -9.11
N ASN A 102 0.25 15.82 -9.88
CA ASN A 102 -0.22 17.15 -10.27
C ASN A 102 -1.19 17.76 -9.24
N ALA A 103 -1.64 18.99 -9.50
CA ALA A 103 -2.59 19.69 -8.65
C ALA A 103 -3.98 19.03 -8.55
N ARG A 104 -4.34 18.19 -9.50
CA ARG A 104 -5.59 17.41 -9.47
C ARG A 104 -5.49 16.13 -8.65
N GLY A 105 -4.24 15.71 -8.30
CA GLY A 105 -3.98 14.45 -7.62
C GLY A 105 -3.77 13.27 -8.57
N ASP A 106 -3.57 13.53 -9.88
CA ASP A 106 -3.25 12.47 -10.84
C ASP A 106 -1.80 12.05 -10.67
N PHE A 107 -1.58 10.75 -10.68
CA PHE A 107 -0.26 10.13 -10.61
C PHE A 107 0.24 9.76 -12.00
N VAL A 108 1.42 10.23 -12.35
CA VAL A 108 2.08 9.94 -13.63
C VAL A 108 3.46 9.36 -13.35
N ARG A 109 3.75 8.20 -13.97
CA ARG A 109 5.05 7.55 -13.94
C ARG A 109 5.84 7.87 -15.20
N SER A 110 7.12 8.22 -15.04
CA SER A 110 8.04 8.54 -16.11
C SER A 110 9.25 7.58 -16.09
N PHE A 111 9.70 7.12 -17.26
CA PHE A 111 10.78 6.13 -17.39
C PHE A 111 12.06 6.71 -17.98
N GLY A 112 12.27 7.98 -17.81
CA GLY A 112 13.28 8.72 -18.56
C GLY A 112 12.80 9.05 -20.00
N GLY A 113 13.30 10.12 -20.57
CA GLY A 113 12.91 10.55 -21.90
C GLY A 113 11.42 10.91 -22.01
N ARG A 114 10.77 10.42 -23.11
CA ARG A 114 9.38 10.80 -23.44
C ARG A 114 8.31 9.82 -22.96
N ARG A 115 8.67 8.66 -22.44
CA ARG A 115 7.68 7.65 -22.05
C ARG A 115 7.07 8.01 -20.69
N ARG A 116 5.76 8.27 -20.71
CA ARG A 116 4.95 8.55 -19.53
C ARG A 116 3.71 7.69 -19.52
N GLU A 117 3.24 7.31 -18.35
CA GLU A 117 1.98 6.61 -18.18
C GLU A 117 1.25 7.11 -16.93
N GLY A 118 -0.08 7.24 -17.01
CA GLY A 118 -0.91 7.44 -15.84
C GLY A 118 -0.98 6.16 -15.03
N ILE A 119 -0.95 6.28 -13.71
CA ILE A 119 -1.19 5.15 -12.82
C ILE A 119 -2.40 5.44 -11.95
N TYR A 120 -3.12 4.37 -11.59
CA TYR A 120 -4.23 4.50 -10.66
C TYR A 120 -3.72 5.08 -9.32
N SER A 121 -4.44 6.05 -8.77
CA SER A 121 -4.02 6.73 -7.54
C SER A 121 -3.91 5.76 -6.36
N PRO A 122 -2.71 5.53 -5.82
CA PRO A 122 -2.54 4.68 -4.65
C PRO A 122 -3.16 5.29 -3.39
N ILE A 123 -3.33 6.61 -3.35
CA ILE A 123 -4.07 7.30 -2.27
C ILE A 123 -5.54 6.89 -2.32
N THR A 124 -6.17 6.90 -3.50
CA THR A 124 -7.57 6.47 -3.65
C THR A 124 -7.73 4.99 -3.30
N GLN A 125 -6.76 4.15 -3.65
CA GLN A 125 -6.75 2.75 -3.23
C GLN A 125 -6.74 2.63 -1.71
N ASN A 126 -5.81 3.29 -1.05
CA ASN A 126 -5.67 3.25 0.40
C ASN A 126 -6.88 3.85 1.14
N GLN A 127 -7.52 4.89 0.58
CA GLN A 127 -8.77 5.43 1.11
C GLN A 127 -9.93 4.43 1.07
N ARG A 128 -10.00 3.57 0.04
CA ARG A 128 -10.99 2.48 -0.01
C ARG A 128 -10.72 1.43 1.08
N HIS A 129 -9.47 1.09 1.33
CA HIS A 129 -9.07 0.18 2.41
C HIS A 129 -9.49 0.73 3.77
N LEU A 130 -9.19 2.01 4.05
CA LEU A 130 -9.64 2.71 5.25
C LEU A 130 -11.16 2.75 5.37
N GLY A 131 -11.87 2.99 4.28
CA GLY A 131 -13.33 3.03 4.25
C GLY A 131 -13.93 1.68 4.64
N LEU A 132 -13.42 0.56 4.11
CA LEU A 132 -13.88 -0.78 4.47
C LEU A 132 -13.57 -1.08 5.95
N MET A 133 -12.36 -0.78 6.40
CA MET A 133 -11.93 -0.97 7.78
C MET A 133 -12.82 -0.17 8.77
N LYS A 134 -13.18 1.07 8.40
CA LYS A 134 -14.11 1.90 9.17
C LYS A 134 -15.50 1.27 9.25
N ARG A 135 -16.04 0.76 8.13
CA ARG A 135 -17.33 0.05 8.11
C ARG A 135 -17.33 -1.17 9.04
N ILE A 136 -16.29 -2.00 8.95
CA ILE A 136 -16.12 -3.16 9.85
C ILE A 136 -16.08 -2.71 11.32
N ASN A 137 -15.30 -1.69 11.63
CA ASN A 137 -15.16 -1.21 13.01
C ASN A 137 -16.49 -0.67 13.58
N LEU A 138 -17.34 -0.08 12.75
CA LEU A 138 -18.61 0.50 13.15
C LEU A 138 -19.78 -0.47 13.08
N SER A 139 -19.70 -1.56 12.29
CA SER A 139 -20.80 -2.50 12.04
C SER A 139 -21.31 -3.20 13.30
N THR A 140 -20.45 -3.43 14.29
CA THR A 140 -20.82 -4.07 15.57
C THR A 140 -21.46 -3.11 16.57
N LYS A 141 -21.62 -1.83 16.21
CA LYS A 141 -22.10 -0.76 17.10
C LYS A 141 -23.45 -0.24 16.63
N GLY A 142 -24.32 0.09 17.56
CA GLY A 142 -25.61 0.71 17.21
C GLY A 142 -25.43 2.06 16.49
N ALA A 143 -26.44 2.51 15.75
CA ALA A 143 -26.36 3.69 14.87
C ALA A 143 -25.85 4.97 15.58
N ILE A 144 -26.36 5.24 16.79
CA ILE A 144 -25.94 6.42 17.59
C ILE A 144 -24.45 6.34 17.95
N MET A 145 -24.01 5.16 18.42
CA MET A 145 -22.61 4.95 18.79
C MET A 145 -21.69 5.02 17.57
N SER A 146 -22.12 4.50 16.43
CA SER A 146 -21.37 4.56 15.17
C SER A 146 -21.19 6.01 14.70
N ALA A 147 -22.22 6.84 14.79
CA ALA A 147 -22.14 8.26 14.45
C ALA A 147 -21.16 9.01 15.37
N LEU A 148 -21.17 8.72 16.67
CA LEU A 148 -20.27 9.33 17.65
C LEU A 148 -18.79 8.91 17.48
N LEU A 149 -18.56 7.65 17.09
CA LEU A 149 -17.20 7.09 16.95
C LEU A 149 -16.59 7.30 15.57
N SER A 150 -17.39 7.65 14.55
CA SER A 150 -16.90 7.83 13.18
C SER A 150 -15.78 8.90 13.06
N PRO A 151 -15.92 10.11 13.63
CA PRO A 151 -14.84 11.09 13.62
C PRO A 151 -13.59 10.61 14.35
N ARG A 152 -13.77 9.87 15.44
CA ARG A 152 -12.66 9.32 16.24
C ARG A 152 -11.85 8.28 15.45
N PHE A 153 -12.50 7.50 14.58
CA PHE A 153 -11.80 6.61 13.65
C PHE A 153 -10.89 7.41 12.72
N ASP A 154 -11.41 8.47 12.10
CA ASP A 154 -10.65 9.31 11.15
C ASP A 154 -9.49 10.04 11.84
N ASP A 155 -9.59 10.34 13.13
CA ASP A 155 -8.49 10.91 13.91
C ASP A 155 -7.43 9.87 14.27
N LEU A 156 -7.85 8.64 14.54
CA LEU A 156 -6.96 7.57 14.96
C LEU A 156 -6.23 6.90 13.80
N TYR A 157 -6.89 6.75 12.64
CA TYR A 157 -6.33 6.05 11.48
C TYR A 157 -5.88 7.02 10.40
N ARG A 158 -4.71 6.80 9.83
CA ARG A 158 -4.13 7.55 8.71
C ARG A 158 -3.69 6.61 7.60
N GLY A 159 -4.01 6.97 6.37
CA GLY A 159 -3.48 6.29 5.19
C GLY A 159 -2.15 6.92 4.77
N LEU A 160 -1.16 6.08 4.48
CA LEU A 160 0.10 6.47 3.88
C LEU A 160 0.40 5.60 2.67
N VAL A 161 0.87 6.22 1.61
CA VAL A 161 1.44 5.53 0.44
C VAL A 161 2.95 5.57 0.55
N VAL A 162 3.57 4.40 0.60
CA VAL A 162 5.01 4.26 0.80
C VAL A 162 5.68 3.89 -0.51
N LEU A 163 6.54 4.78 -1.02
CA LEU A 163 7.36 4.52 -2.19
C LEU A 163 8.59 3.71 -1.75
N ALA A 164 8.52 2.41 -1.95
CA ALA A 164 9.53 1.45 -1.48
C ALA A 164 10.79 1.38 -2.36
N ASN A 165 10.73 1.88 -3.61
CA ASN A 165 11.89 1.90 -4.48
C ASN A 165 12.78 3.10 -4.16
N PRO A 166 14.02 2.91 -3.65
CA PRO A 166 14.89 4.02 -3.28
C PRO A 166 15.37 4.85 -4.48
N LYS A 167 15.25 4.31 -5.70
CA LYS A 167 15.64 5.00 -6.95
C LYS A 167 14.53 5.85 -7.55
N THR A 168 13.29 5.76 -7.02
CA THR A 168 12.17 6.57 -7.49
C THR A 168 12.30 8.00 -6.98
N ILE A 169 12.25 8.97 -7.89
CA ILE A 169 12.17 10.39 -7.55
C ILE A 169 10.71 10.80 -7.50
N LEU A 170 10.30 11.43 -6.41
CA LEU A 170 8.95 11.96 -6.24
C LEU A 170 8.92 13.44 -6.60
N HIS A 171 8.12 13.80 -7.61
CA HIS A 171 7.85 15.16 -8.03
C HIS A 171 6.43 15.56 -7.59
N ASP A 172 6.29 16.03 -6.38
CA ASP A 172 5.00 16.41 -5.77
C ASP A 172 4.82 17.90 -5.56
N ARG A 173 5.73 18.75 -6.10
CA ARG A 173 5.73 20.20 -5.89
C ARG A 173 4.35 20.82 -6.12
N ASN A 174 3.64 20.39 -7.15
CA ASN A 174 2.33 20.88 -7.54
C ASN A 174 1.15 20.16 -6.88
N ALA A 175 1.40 19.11 -6.10
CA ALA A 175 0.36 18.38 -5.41
C ALA A 175 -0.20 19.18 -4.23
N LYS A 176 -1.48 18.96 -3.91
CA LYS A 176 -2.13 19.55 -2.73
C LYS A 176 -1.45 19.04 -1.44
N LYS A 177 -1.54 19.84 -0.37
CA LYS A 177 -0.94 19.54 0.92
C LYS A 177 -1.41 18.18 1.47
N GLU A 178 -2.71 17.89 1.34
CA GLU A 178 -3.33 16.66 1.81
C GLU A 178 -2.78 15.41 1.07
N VAL A 179 -2.41 15.57 -0.20
CA VAL A 179 -1.77 14.52 -1.01
C VAL A 179 -0.33 14.31 -0.54
N LYS A 180 0.44 15.41 -0.39
CA LYS A 180 1.83 15.34 0.08
C LYS A 180 1.97 14.67 1.44
N GLN A 181 1.04 14.94 2.36
CA GLN A 181 1.03 14.36 3.70
C GLN A 181 0.74 12.84 3.71
N GLN A 182 0.23 12.29 2.62
CA GLN A 182 -0.04 10.87 2.47
C GLN A 182 1.05 10.12 1.68
N LEU A 183 2.07 10.82 1.19
CA LEU A 183 3.15 10.22 0.42
C LEU A 183 4.45 10.25 1.23
N VAL A 184 5.08 9.11 1.35
CA VAL A 184 6.35 8.97 2.06
C VAL A 184 7.29 8.03 1.30
N ARG A 185 8.57 8.31 1.33
CA ARG A 185 9.58 7.37 0.86
C ARG A 185 9.84 6.30 1.91
N GLY A 186 10.16 5.07 1.48
CA GLY A 186 10.43 3.97 2.40
C GLY A 186 11.52 4.30 3.43
N ASP A 187 12.60 4.93 2.98
CA ASP A 187 13.74 5.36 3.83
C ASP A 187 13.40 6.50 4.82
N GLN A 188 12.25 7.13 4.68
CA GLN A 188 11.77 8.21 5.55
C GLN A 188 10.57 7.79 6.43
N LEU A 189 10.06 6.57 6.24
CA LEU A 189 8.85 6.09 6.90
C LEU A 189 8.92 6.18 8.44
N VAL A 190 10.05 5.85 9.02
CA VAL A 190 10.25 5.81 10.47
C VAL A 190 10.41 7.21 11.08
N ALA A 191 10.79 8.20 10.28
CA ALA A 191 10.95 9.59 10.70
C ALA A 191 9.65 10.41 10.60
N THR A 192 8.60 9.85 9.98
CA THR A 192 7.29 10.48 9.76
C THR A 192 6.34 10.22 10.92
#